data_568f43f3811026f1b1db2ba120755c60
#
_entry.id   568f43f3811026f1b1db2ba120755c60
#
_cell.length_a   1.000
_cell.length_b   1.000
_cell.length_c   1.000
_cell.angle_alpha   90.00
_cell.angle_beta   90.00
_cell.angle_gamma   90.00
#
_symmetry.space_group_name_H-M   'P 1'
#
loop_
_entity.id
_entity.type
_entity.pdbx_description
1 polymer ?
#
loop_
_entity_poly.entity_id
_entity_poly.type
_entity_poly.pdbx_seq_one_letter_code
_entity_poly.pdbx_strand_id
1 'polypeptide(L)'
;VSQPSYDQFIKYNQDQKLVHFISSTFKEDENITDALTRITDESVNAVDEGKTLLVLDDALAHQNGNLWLDPHLVTSAVDQALVRTGKRRDCSILLRSASLRSLHDIIVSYGLGANLISPYYMFLSLSSEDLKGVTNLYNSLTKGLEKVISTIGIHELRGYGRLFSSIGLHEEIAKYLNVANFFGSNDLDYNFDKI
;
A
#
# COMPACT_ATOMS: atom_id res chain seq x y z
N VAL A 1 5.14 -0.83 10.68
CA VAL A 1 6.44 -1.03 11.37
C VAL A 1 7.12 0.31 11.56
N SER A 2 7.78 0.52 12.71
CA SER A 2 8.64 1.70 12.96
C SER A 2 9.88 1.65 12.07
N GLN A 3 10.57 2.79 11.86
CA GLN A 3 11.74 2.81 10.98
C GLN A 3 12.85 1.81 11.43
N PRO A 4 13.27 1.71 12.70
CA PRO A 4 14.27 0.72 13.11
C PRO A 4 13.83 -0.73 12.87
N SER A 5 12.55 -1.05 13.12
CA SER A 5 12.02 -2.39 12.86
C SER A 5 11.94 -2.69 11.35
N TYR A 6 11.64 -1.67 10.55
CA TYR A 6 11.66 -1.75 9.10
C TYR A 6 13.07 -2.07 8.61
N ASP A 7 14.07 -1.28 9.02
CA ASP A 7 15.46 -1.43 8.58
C ASP A 7 16.02 -2.81 8.93
N GLN A 8 15.77 -3.30 10.15
CA GLN A 8 16.17 -4.63 10.57
C GLN A 8 15.50 -5.74 9.77
N PHE A 9 14.18 -5.62 9.54
CA PHE A 9 13.40 -6.58 8.78
C PHE A 9 13.84 -6.63 7.30
N ILE A 10 14.06 -5.46 6.69
CA ILE A 10 14.53 -5.36 5.30
C ILE A 10 15.92 -5.95 5.17
N LYS A 11 16.86 -5.60 6.06
CA LYS A 11 18.21 -6.14 6.03
C LYS A 11 18.22 -7.67 6.07
N TYR A 12 17.46 -8.27 6.99
CA TYR A 12 17.34 -9.73 7.06
C TYR A 12 16.87 -10.36 5.74
N ASN A 13 15.82 -9.79 5.13
CA ASN A 13 15.29 -10.32 3.88
C ASN A 13 16.19 -10.05 2.67
N GLN A 14 16.95 -8.95 2.66
CA GLN A 14 17.96 -8.66 1.64
C GLN A 14 19.11 -9.68 1.69
N ASP A 15 19.61 -10.00 2.90
CA ASP A 15 20.65 -11.01 3.09
C ASP A 15 20.21 -12.38 2.54
N GLN A 16 18.92 -12.71 2.59
CA GLN A 16 18.31 -13.91 1.99
C GLN A 16 17.94 -13.76 0.51
N LYS A 17 18.16 -12.58 -0.11
CA LYS A 17 17.77 -12.25 -1.50
C LYS A 17 16.27 -12.39 -1.79
N LEU A 18 15.42 -12.26 -0.77
CA LEU A 18 13.98 -12.48 -0.87
C LEU A 18 13.20 -11.21 -1.20
N VAL A 19 13.78 -10.02 -1.00
CA VAL A 19 13.10 -8.74 -1.17
C VAL A 19 13.30 -8.17 -2.58
N HIS A 20 12.25 -7.53 -3.09
CA HIS A 20 12.29 -6.66 -4.27
C HIS A 20 11.64 -5.31 -3.96
N PHE A 21 12.34 -4.23 -4.29
CA PHE A 21 11.84 -2.86 -4.10
C PHE A 21 11.24 -2.35 -5.39
N ILE A 22 10.05 -1.81 -5.31
CA ILE A 22 9.30 -1.26 -6.44
C ILE A 22 8.97 0.19 -6.11
N SER A 23 9.42 1.11 -6.95
CA SER A 23 9.08 2.52 -6.80
C SER A 23 7.61 2.73 -7.17
N SER A 24 6.81 3.16 -6.20
CA SER A 24 5.40 3.51 -6.40
C SER A 24 5.24 4.98 -6.80
N THR A 25 5.97 5.37 -7.85
CA THR A 25 5.96 6.71 -8.45
C THR A 25 5.79 6.61 -9.96
N PHE A 26 5.50 7.73 -10.61
CA PHE A 26 5.49 7.81 -12.08
C PHE A 26 6.27 9.05 -12.55
N LYS A 27 6.60 9.13 -13.83
CA LYS A 27 7.31 10.25 -14.43
C LYS A 27 6.33 11.28 -14.99
N GLU A 28 6.78 12.53 -15.13
CA GLU A 28 5.96 13.60 -15.72
C GLU A 28 5.48 13.29 -17.15
N ASP A 29 6.23 12.47 -17.90
CA ASP A 29 5.91 12.01 -19.25
C ASP A 29 5.21 10.64 -19.29
N GLU A 30 4.96 10.01 -18.14
CA GLU A 30 4.26 8.73 -17.98
C GLU A 30 2.84 8.98 -17.49
N ASN A 31 1.85 8.35 -18.10
CA ASN A 31 0.50 8.38 -17.55
C ASN A 31 0.31 7.34 -16.43
N ILE A 32 -0.70 7.54 -15.60
CA ILE A 32 -0.96 6.68 -14.43
C ILE A 32 -1.23 5.23 -14.81
N THR A 33 -1.91 4.99 -15.93
CA THR A 33 -2.21 3.63 -16.42
C THR A 33 -0.94 2.88 -16.80
N ASP A 34 -0.02 3.55 -17.50
CA ASP A 34 1.26 2.95 -17.88
C ASP A 34 2.14 2.70 -16.65
N ALA A 35 2.15 3.64 -15.70
CA ALA A 35 2.84 3.48 -14.43
C ALA A 35 2.32 2.26 -13.63
N LEU A 36 1.00 2.12 -13.50
CA LEU A 36 0.38 0.98 -12.84
C LEU A 36 0.69 -0.34 -13.58
N THR A 37 0.70 -0.32 -14.90
CA THR A 37 1.09 -1.49 -15.71
C THR A 37 2.54 -1.88 -15.44
N ARG A 38 3.46 -0.93 -15.52
CA ARG A 38 4.89 -1.15 -15.22
C ARG A 38 5.09 -1.73 -13.81
N ILE A 39 4.46 -1.14 -12.80
CA ILE A 39 4.57 -1.58 -11.40
C ILE A 39 4.01 -3.00 -11.22
N THR A 40 2.88 -3.31 -11.84
CA THR A 40 2.28 -4.65 -11.75
C THR A 40 3.11 -5.70 -12.45
N ASP A 41 3.65 -5.41 -13.63
CA ASP A 41 4.52 -6.33 -14.38
C ASP A 41 5.82 -6.58 -13.63
N GLU A 42 6.45 -5.53 -13.08
CA GLU A 42 7.63 -5.65 -12.22
C GLU A 42 7.35 -6.53 -11.00
N SER A 43 6.18 -6.36 -10.36
CA SER A 43 5.76 -7.16 -9.21
C SER A 43 5.63 -8.64 -9.56
N VAL A 44 4.98 -8.96 -10.68
CA VAL A 44 4.78 -10.34 -11.13
C VAL A 44 6.12 -10.99 -11.49
N ASN A 45 6.98 -10.28 -12.23
CA ASN A 45 8.30 -10.77 -12.61
C ASN A 45 9.20 -11.03 -11.39
N ALA A 46 9.17 -10.14 -10.39
CA ALA A 46 9.93 -10.34 -9.17
C ALA A 46 9.54 -11.64 -8.44
N VAL A 47 8.24 -11.96 -8.40
CA VAL A 47 7.78 -13.22 -7.80
C VAL A 47 8.21 -14.42 -8.65
N ASP A 48 8.21 -14.33 -9.98
CA ASP A 48 8.75 -15.37 -10.87
C ASP A 48 10.24 -15.62 -10.64
N GLU A 49 10.98 -14.59 -10.26
CA GLU A 49 12.40 -14.69 -9.87
C GLU A 49 12.60 -15.22 -8.44
N GLY A 50 11.53 -15.63 -7.75
CA GLY A 50 11.58 -16.19 -6.40
C GLY A 50 11.60 -15.17 -5.27
N LYS A 51 11.22 -13.90 -5.53
CA LYS A 51 11.05 -12.91 -4.47
C LYS A 51 9.77 -13.18 -3.70
N THR A 52 9.87 -13.15 -2.38
CA THR A 52 8.73 -13.40 -1.48
C THR A 52 8.29 -12.18 -0.69
N LEU A 53 9.01 -11.06 -0.83
CA LEU A 53 8.66 -9.77 -0.23
C LEU A 53 8.78 -8.67 -1.27
N LEU A 54 7.65 -8.08 -1.64
CA LEU A 54 7.57 -6.89 -2.48
C LEU A 54 7.40 -5.66 -1.60
N VAL A 55 8.28 -4.66 -1.77
CA VAL A 55 8.22 -3.39 -1.06
C VAL A 55 7.78 -2.31 -2.04
N LEU A 56 6.54 -1.85 -1.90
CA LEU A 56 6.01 -0.70 -2.63
C LEU A 56 6.41 0.57 -1.87
N ASP A 57 7.25 1.40 -2.46
CA ASP A 57 7.89 2.54 -1.77
C ASP A 57 7.73 3.84 -2.56
N ASP A 58 7.19 4.88 -1.91
CA ASP A 58 7.01 6.21 -2.47
C ASP A 58 8.11 7.21 -2.09
N ALA A 59 9.19 6.76 -1.47
CA ALA A 59 10.26 7.66 -0.98
C ALA A 59 10.92 8.52 -2.08
N LEU A 60 10.81 8.13 -3.35
CA LEU A 60 11.30 8.89 -4.49
C LEU A 60 10.29 9.91 -5.04
N ALA A 61 9.08 9.97 -4.51
CA ALA A 61 8.08 10.95 -4.94
C ALA A 61 8.61 12.38 -4.75
N HIS A 62 8.33 13.22 -5.73
CA HIS A 62 8.79 14.62 -5.80
C HIS A 62 10.32 14.80 -5.89
N GLN A 63 11.04 13.74 -6.28
CA GLN A 63 12.48 13.78 -6.52
C GLN A 63 12.78 13.39 -7.97
N ASN A 64 13.70 14.13 -8.62
CA ASN A 64 14.20 13.81 -9.96
C ASN A 64 13.09 13.56 -11.03
N GLY A 65 12.04 14.37 -11.02
CA GLY A 65 10.91 14.25 -11.94
C GLY A 65 9.99 13.04 -11.67
N ASN A 66 10.09 12.43 -10.49
CA ASN A 66 9.11 11.45 -10.05
C ASN A 66 7.92 12.15 -9.40
N LEU A 67 6.72 11.76 -9.80
CA LEU A 67 5.45 12.19 -9.23
C LEU A 67 4.91 11.15 -8.26
N TRP A 68 4.12 11.60 -7.33
CA TRP A 68 3.45 10.74 -6.35
C TRP A 68 2.31 9.94 -7.01
N LEU A 69 2.24 8.66 -6.70
CA LEU A 69 1.15 7.79 -7.11
C LEU A 69 0.41 7.28 -5.86
N ASP A 70 -0.91 7.30 -5.89
CA ASP A 70 -1.73 6.91 -4.74
C ASP A 70 -1.41 5.48 -4.27
N PRO A 71 -1.02 5.28 -2.99
CA PRO A 71 -0.60 3.96 -2.49
C PRO A 71 -1.73 2.94 -2.46
N HIS A 72 -2.98 3.37 -2.35
CA HIS A 72 -4.13 2.47 -2.39
C HIS A 72 -4.35 1.92 -3.80
N LEU A 73 -4.22 2.77 -4.83
CA LEU A 73 -4.28 2.33 -6.23
C LEU A 73 -3.16 1.34 -6.54
N VAL A 74 -1.92 1.68 -6.17
CA VAL A 74 -0.75 0.80 -6.41
C VAL A 74 -0.93 -0.53 -5.70
N THR A 75 -1.26 -0.52 -4.41
CA THR A 75 -1.43 -1.74 -3.61
C THR A 75 -2.50 -2.64 -4.21
N SER A 76 -3.65 -2.07 -4.56
CA SER A 76 -4.76 -2.82 -5.15
C SER A 76 -4.41 -3.37 -6.53
N ALA A 77 -3.75 -2.59 -7.39
CA ALA A 77 -3.34 -3.04 -8.72
C ALA A 77 -2.36 -4.22 -8.64
N VAL A 78 -1.36 -4.13 -7.77
CA VAL A 78 -0.37 -5.21 -7.54
C VAL A 78 -1.05 -6.46 -6.98
N ASP A 79 -1.89 -6.31 -5.94
CA ASP A 79 -2.64 -7.43 -5.37
C ASP A 79 -3.47 -8.16 -6.43
N GLN A 80 -4.22 -7.41 -7.25
CA GLN A 80 -5.02 -8.00 -8.32
C GLN A 80 -4.18 -8.66 -9.40
N ALA A 81 -3.05 -8.08 -9.80
CA ALA A 81 -2.15 -8.67 -10.78
C ALA A 81 -1.61 -10.02 -10.28
N LEU A 82 -1.20 -10.08 -9.02
CA LEU A 82 -0.72 -11.30 -8.37
C LEU A 82 -1.84 -12.36 -8.23
N VAL A 83 -3.08 -11.93 -7.95
CA VAL A 83 -4.24 -12.84 -7.93
C VAL A 83 -4.50 -13.42 -9.31
N ARG A 84 -4.57 -12.56 -10.35
CA ARG A 84 -4.83 -13.00 -11.73
C ARG A 84 -3.79 -13.97 -12.27
N THR A 85 -2.53 -13.81 -11.85
CA THR A 85 -1.41 -14.68 -12.24
C THR A 85 -1.21 -15.89 -11.33
N GLY A 86 -2.05 -16.04 -10.28
CA GLY A 86 -1.96 -17.13 -9.32
C GLY A 86 -0.80 -17.03 -8.31
N LYS A 87 -0.10 -15.89 -8.27
CA LYS A 87 1.13 -15.68 -7.47
C LYS A 87 0.90 -15.02 -6.11
N ARG A 88 -0.34 -14.62 -5.81
CA ARG A 88 -0.62 -13.84 -4.59
C ARG A 88 -0.23 -14.54 -3.29
N ARG A 89 -0.19 -15.86 -3.28
CA ARG A 89 0.18 -16.67 -2.11
C ARG A 89 1.69 -16.82 -1.93
N ASP A 90 2.46 -16.54 -2.97
CA ASP A 90 3.91 -16.78 -3.00
C ASP A 90 4.71 -15.59 -2.45
N CYS A 91 4.04 -14.45 -2.22
CA CYS A 91 4.68 -13.25 -1.72
C CYS A 91 3.84 -12.45 -0.73
N SER A 92 4.52 -11.60 0.02
CA SER A 92 3.93 -10.57 0.88
C SER A 92 4.17 -9.19 0.28
N ILE A 93 3.18 -8.30 0.43
CA ILE A 93 3.26 -6.89 0.02
C ILE A 93 3.51 -6.04 1.27
N LEU A 94 4.64 -5.33 1.30
CA LEU A 94 4.92 -4.29 2.27
C LEU A 94 4.71 -2.93 1.60
N LEU A 95 3.74 -2.18 2.10
CA LEU A 95 3.48 -0.81 1.66
C LEU A 95 4.23 0.17 2.56
N ARG A 96 5.19 0.90 1.99
CA ARG A 96 5.94 1.98 2.65
C ARG A 96 5.56 3.30 1.99
N SER A 97 4.80 4.15 2.69
CA SER A 97 4.32 5.40 2.11
C SER A 97 4.26 6.53 3.13
N ALA A 98 4.61 7.74 2.67
CA ALA A 98 4.47 8.99 3.42
C ALA A 98 3.03 9.44 3.53
N SER A 99 2.18 9.09 2.59
CA SER A 99 0.79 9.55 2.53
C SER A 99 -0.16 8.80 3.47
N LEU A 100 0.29 7.70 4.08
CA LEU A 100 -0.46 6.99 5.12
C LEU A 100 -0.38 7.76 6.44
N ARG A 101 -1.37 8.62 6.71
CA ARG A 101 -1.36 9.59 7.82
C ARG A 101 -2.42 9.36 8.88
N SER A 102 -3.26 8.36 8.68
CA SER A 102 -4.36 8.04 9.59
C SER A 102 -4.53 6.54 9.78
N LEU A 103 -5.28 6.16 10.81
CA LEU A 103 -5.69 4.77 11.01
C LEU A 103 -6.52 4.26 9.82
N HIS A 104 -7.35 5.12 9.21
CA HIS A 104 -8.18 4.74 8.07
C HIS A 104 -7.33 4.38 6.86
N ASP A 105 -6.28 5.16 6.54
CA ASP A 105 -5.37 4.85 5.43
C ASP A 105 -4.71 3.48 5.62
N ILE A 106 -4.30 3.17 6.86
CA ILE A 106 -3.70 1.88 7.22
C ILE A 106 -4.71 0.74 7.01
N ILE A 107 -5.94 0.91 7.50
CA ILE A 107 -6.97 -0.12 7.39
C ILE A 107 -7.37 -0.37 5.95
N VAL A 108 -7.56 0.68 5.16
CA VAL A 108 -7.87 0.57 3.73
C VAL A 108 -6.75 -0.14 2.99
N SER A 109 -5.49 0.17 3.30
CA SER A 109 -4.32 -0.51 2.70
C SER A 109 -4.33 -2.02 2.97
N TYR A 110 -4.66 -2.46 4.19
CA TYR A 110 -4.84 -3.89 4.48
C TYR A 110 -5.98 -4.50 3.66
N GLY A 111 -7.10 -3.81 3.57
CA GLY A 111 -8.25 -4.24 2.77
C GLY A 111 -7.94 -4.34 1.28
N LEU A 112 -7.00 -3.57 0.76
CA LEU A 112 -6.57 -3.58 -0.64
C LEU A 112 -5.43 -4.56 -0.93
N GLY A 113 -4.93 -5.27 0.09
CA GLY A 113 -4.00 -6.37 -0.11
C GLY A 113 -2.62 -6.21 0.54
N ALA A 114 -2.31 -5.10 1.22
CA ALA A 114 -1.07 -5.00 1.96
C ALA A 114 -1.01 -6.03 3.11
N ASN A 115 0.14 -6.68 3.29
CA ASN A 115 0.40 -7.57 4.43
C ASN A 115 1.13 -6.85 5.56
N LEU A 116 1.99 -5.90 5.20
CA LEU A 116 2.79 -5.09 6.12
C LEU A 116 2.67 -3.63 5.69
N ILE A 117 2.66 -2.73 6.67
CA ILE A 117 2.53 -1.29 6.42
C ILE A 117 3.59 -0.54 7.21
N SER A 118 4.27 0.38 6.51
CA SER A 118 5.24 1.31 7.08
C SER A 118 4.83 2.75 6.76
N PRO A 119 4.03 3.41 7.61
CA PRO A 119 3.64 4.81 7.46
C PRO A 119 4.80 5.70 7.96
N TYR A 120 5.88 5.73 7.20
CA TYR A 120 7.15 6.25 7.68
C TYR A 120 7.10 7.73 8.09
N TYR A 121 6.27 8.54 7.42
CA TYR A 121 6.13 9.94 7.76
C TYR A 121 5.53 10.17 9.15
N MET A 122 4.59 9.31 9.58
CA MET A 122 4.03 9.39 10.94
C MET A 122 5.11 9.21 12.00
N PHE A 123 6.11 8.34 11.74
CA PHE A 123 7.20 8.10 12.67
C PHE A 123 8.32 9.14 12.55
N LEU A 124 8.57 9.69 11.36
CA LEU A 124 9.56 10.76 11.15
C LEU A 124 9.14 12.08 11.80
N SER A 125 7.84 12.30 12.02
CA SER A 125 7.35 13.48 12.75
C SER A 125 7.67 13.43 14.25
N LEU A 126 8.10 12.29 14.76
CA LEU A 126 8.56 12.11 16.14
C LEU A 126 10.09 12.21 16.19
N SER A 127 10.62 12.77 17.29
CA SER A 127 12.06 12.74 17.52
C SER A 127 12.55 11.29 17.59
N SER A 128 13.70 11.00 17.01
CA SER A 128 14.35 9.67 17.10
C SER A 128 14.67 9.25 18.54
N GLU A 129 14.75 10.21 19.45
CA GLU A 129 14.99 9.99 20.89
C GLU A 129 13.68 9.83 21.69
N ASP A 130 12.53 10.15 21.10
CA ASP A 130 11.21 10.04 21.75
C ASP A 130 10.66 8.61 21.65
N LEU A 131 11.31 7.67 22.32
CA LEU A 131 10.87 6.28 22.41
C LEU A 131 9.45 6.15 22.97
N LYS A 132 9.04 7.07 23.85
CA LYS A 132 7.69 7.07 24.42
C LYS A 132 6.65 7.49 23.39
N GLY A 133 6.93 8.52 22.61
CA GLY A 133 6.07 8.95 21.48
C GLY A 133 5.90 7.84 20.44
N VAL A 134 6.99 7.20 20.04
CA VAL A 134 6.96 6.07 19.09
C VAL A 134 6.11 4.92 19.65
N THR A 135 6.31 4.55 20.92
CA THR A 135 5.54 3.48 21.57
C THR A 135 4.04 3.85 21.69
N ASN A 136 3.73 5.09 22.05
CA ASN A 136 2.35 5.56 22.14
C ASN A 136 1.65 5.56 20.78
N LEU A 137 2.32 6.02 19.73
CA LEU A 137 1.80 5.98 18.35
C LEU A 137 1.51 4.53 17.94
N TYR A 138 2.48 3.63 18.12
CA TYR A 138 2.32 2.21 17.80
C TYR A 138 1.12 1.59 18.53
N ASN A 139 1.02 1.79 19.86
CA ASN A 139 -0.06 1.29 20.66
C ASN A 139 -1.42 1.86 20.25
N SER A 140 -1.47 3.14 19.89
CA SER A 140 -2.71 3.79 19.44
C SER A 140 -3.19 3.21 18.11
N LEU A 141 -2.28 3.01 17.15
CA LEU A 141 -2.60 2.38 15.88
C LEU A 141 -3.05 0.92 16.07
N THR A 142 -2.36 0.16 16.91
CA THR A 142 -2.72 -1.23 17.22
C THR A 142 -4.10 -1.34 17.84
N LYS A 143 -4.39 -0.56 18.89
CA LYS A 143 -5.71 -0.53 19.54
C LYS A 143 -6.82 -0.08 18.58
N GLY A 144 -6.53 0.91 17.72
CA GLY A 144 -7.47 1.36 16.70
C GLY A 144 -7.79 0.25 15.70
N LEU A 145 -6.78 -0.47 15.24
CA LEU A 145 -6.93 -1.60 14.35
C LEU A 145 -7.74 -2.74 14.99
N GLU A 146 -7.41 -3.13 16.23
CA GLU A 146 -8.17 -4.12 17.02
C GLU A 146 -9.64 -3.74 17.13
N LYS A 147 -9.93 -2.46 17.38
CA LYS A 147 -11.30 -1.97 17.46
C LYS A 147 -12.05 -2.14 16.14
N VAL A 148 -11.42 -1.84 15.01
CA VAL A 148 -12.04 -1.97 13.69
C VAL A 148 -12.31 -3.42 13.36
N ILE A 149 -11.33 -4.32 13.50
CA ILE A 149 -11.53 -5.75 13.21
C ILE A 149 -12.59 -6.36 14.14
N SER A 150 -12.63 -5.97 15.41
CA SER A 150 -13.66 -6.38 16.34
C SER A 150 -15.06 -5.89 15.94
N THR A 151 -15.18 -4.64 15.46
CA THR A 151 -16.45 -4.08 15.01
C THR A 151 -16.99 -4.82 13.78
N ILE A 152 -16.10 -5.24 12.89
CA ILE A 152 -16.46 -6.01 11.69
C ILE A 152 -16.74 -7.49 12.03
N GLY A 153 -16.25 -7.96 13.17
CA GLY A 153 -16.44 -9.35 13.62
C GLY A 153 -15.43 -10.35 13.05
N ILE A 154 -14.26 -9.89 12.64
CA ILE A 154 -13.16 -10.74 12.20
C ILE A 154 -12.09 -10.88 13.28
N HIS A 155 -11.38 -12.01 13.29
CA HIS A 155 -10.37 -12.34 14.32
C HIS A 155 -8.94 -12.01 13.90
N GLU A 156 -8.68 -11.82 12.61
CA GLU A 156 -7.35 -11.55 12.08
C GLU A 156 -7.39 -10.65 10.84
N LEU A 157 -6.31 -9.91 10.62
CA LEU A 157 -6.19 -8.99 9.49
C LEU A 157 -6.28 -9.67 8.11
N ARG A 158 -5.87 -10.93 7.99
CA ARG A 158 -5.99 -11.68 6.72
C ARG A 158 -7.43 -11.83 6.25
N GLY A 159 -8.39 -11.78 7.16
CA GLY A 159 -9.82 -11.79 6.85
C GLY A 159 -10.38 -10.45 6.37
N TYR A 160 -9.58 -9.38 6.41
CA TYR A 160 -10.08 -8.03 6.11
C TYR A 160 -10.28 -7.76 4.61
N GLY A 161 -9.64 -8.49 3.71
CA GLY A 161 -9.57 -8.23 2.27
C GLY A 161 -10.86 -7.71 1.65
N ARG A 162 -10.89 -6.44 1.25
CA ARG A 162 -11.99 -5.73 0.58
C ARG A 162 -13.36 -5.81 1.29
N LEU A 163 -13.38 -5.82 2.62
CA LEU A 163 -14.61 -5.79 3.43
C LEU A 163 -15.22 -4.38 3.54
N PHE A 164 -15.04 -3.56 2.53
CA PHE A 164 -15.60 -2.22 2.43
C PHE A 164 -16.07 -1.95 1.01
N SER A 165 -16.88 -0.93 0.85
CA SER A 165 -17.35 -0.43 -0.43
C SER A 165 -17.01 1.05 -0.57
N SER A 166 -17.07 1.55 -1.78
CA SER A 166 -16.96 2.96 -2.10
C SER A 166 -18.30 3.55 -2.54
N ILE A 167 -18.39 4.87 -2.49
CA ILE A 167 -19.53 5.63 -2.96
C ILE A 167 -19.00 6.78 -3.80
N GLY A 168 -19.53 6.94 -5.01
CA GLY A 168 -19.27 8.10 -5.85
C GLY A 168 -17.88 8.14 -6.51
N LEU A 169 -17.15 7.03 -6.55
CA LEU A 169 -15.89 6.98 -7.28
C LEU A 169 -16.14 6.93 -8.80
N HIS A 170 -15.23 7.55 -9.55
CA HIS A 170 -15.17 7.35 -10.99
C HIS A 170 -14.89 5.87 -11.32
N GLU A 171 -15.48 5.36 -12.41
CA GLU A 171 -15.39 3.94 -12.77
C GLU A 171 -13.95 3.43 -12.94
N GLU A 172 -13.06 4.23 -13.51
CA GLU A 172 -11.65 3.85 -13.65
C GLU A 172 -10.98 3.61 -12.31
N ILE A 173 -11.18 4.52 -11.35
CA ILE A 173 -10.61 4.41 -10.00
C ILE A 173 -11.21 3.18 -9.30
N ALA A 174 -12.52 3.02 -9.33
CA ALA A 174 -13.21 1.88 -8.73
C ALA A 174 -12.73 0.54 -9.29
N LYS A 175 -12.45 0.47 -10.60
CA LYS A 175 -11.89 -0.71 -11.26
C LYS A 175 -10.51 -1.09 -10.73
N TYR A 176 -9.62 -0.11 -10.54
CA TYR A 176 -8.29 -0.35 -9.98
C TYR A 176 -8.34 -0.72 -8.49
N LEU A 177 -9.27 -0.14 -7.72
CA LEU A 177 -9.47 -0.52 -6.32
C LEU A 177 -10.18 -1.87 -6.18
N ASN A 178 -10.91 -2.31 -7.21
CA ASN A 178 -11.66 -3.56 -7.23
C ASN A 178 -12.54 -3.74 -5.99
N VAL A 179 -13.29 -2.71 -5.64
CA VAL A 179 -14.26 -2.69 -4.56
C VAL A 179 -15.65 -2.40 -5.11
N ALA A 180 -16.69 -2.83 -4.42
CA ALA A 180 -18.06 -2.46 -4.78
C ALA A 180 -18.19 -0.93 -4.71
N ASN A 181 -18.67 -0.31 -5.79
CA ASN A 181 -18.84 1.14 -5.90
C ASN A 181 -20.31 1.47 -6.11
N PHE A 182 -20.89 2.22 -5.19
CA PHE A 182 -22.30 2.63 -5.26
C PHE A 182 -22.36 4.10 -5.69
N PHE A 183 -23.37 4.40 -6.55
CA PHE A 183 -23.58 5.76 -7.07
C PHE A 183 -22.32 6.34 -7.70
N GLY A 184 -21.64 5.53 -8.52
CA GLY A 184 -20.51 5.97 -9.30
C GLY A 184 -20.85 7.19 -10.15
N SER A 185 -19.97 8.14 -10.31
CA SER A 185 -20.18 9.35 -11.07
C SER A 185 -19.18 9.45 -12.21
N ASN A 186 -19.72 9.60 -13.43
CA ASN A 186 -18.92 9.99 -14.60
C ASN A 186 -18.70 11.51 -14.65
N ASP A 187 -19.43 12.26 -13.83
CA ASP A 187 -19.45 13.73 -13.85
C ASP A 187 -18.50 14.36 -12.82
N LEU A 188 -17.95 13.55 -11.90
CA LEU A 188 -16.93 14.04 -10.98
C LEU A 188 -15.59 14.12 -11.69
N ASP A 189 -14.97 15.26 -11.56
CA ASP A 189 -13.68 15.63 -12.15
C ASP A 189 -12.47 14.82 -11.65
N TYR A 190 -12.68 13.68 -11.04
CA TYR A 190 -11.66 12.77 -10.53
C TYR A 190 -11.54 11.55 -11.43
N ASN A 191 -10.99 11.74 -12.60
CA ASN A 191 -10.45 10.68 -13.45
C ASN A 191 -8.92 10.78 -13.49
N PHE A 192 -8.25 9.82 -14.11
CA PHE A 192 -6.78 9.82 -14.19
C PHE A 192 -6.18 11.01 -14.95
N ASP A 193 -6.95 11.70 -15.78
CA ASP A 193 -6.50 12.90 -16.50
C ASP A 193 -6.48 14.15 -15.59
N LYS A 194 -7.07 14.07 -14.41
CA LYS A 194 -7.25 15.18 -13.48
C LYS A 194 -6.63 14.93 -12.08
N ILE A 195 -6.08 13.75 -11.84
CA ILE A 195 -5.29 13.42 -10.67
C ILE A 195 -3.81 13.65 -10.97
#